data_1320fcb57a2a6d12550fe5c55cd9d76d
#
_entry.id   1320fcb57a2a6d12550fe5c55cd9d76d
#
_cell.length_a   1.000
_cell.length_b   1.000
_cell.length_c   1.000
_cell.angle_alpha   90.00
_cell.angle_beta   90.00
_cell.angle_gamma   90.00
#
_symmetry.space_group_name_H-M   'P 1'
#
loop_
_entity.id
_entity.type
_entity.pdbx_description
1 polymer ?
#
loop_
_entity_poly.entity_id
_entity_poly.type
_entity_poly.pdbx_seq_one_letter_code
_entity_poly.pdbx_strand_id
1 'polypeptide(L)'
;MTDQIAPIASTSEERQIAIRLSTKDSAFQIPPAKFLVPASWRRFQLSELINKVLENDTPVPFDFLIDQTLLRSSLQSYCDQTNTSDEVVLDVEFLPSTLPPQLDSSTPAEDWVSDVDANVPGAILSASYAGTVSYQSSSSAVTFAGHDLSVLSTCYIHGRPAGHENGDKDKIMVASGGMDRIARVWEYETPALSLTEVESNVTVPKALYTLSLHQAPISSVRSRSPLAAASGSPPPHLLTAGWDGLIGVWDLGRGVNEEDRDEASFERTKKKRRKSTSVQQNVAKNKTPMSVLRGHTNKVSRAVFDRFEPDVAYSCGWDHSVRVWDLQHGIEKESKMSDKVHLDMCQLATRSLVLTGSTDRTLSLFDLRTGGDSSISSISLSLAGHAGPVSSVASHPTNALTFVSGSYDSTVKVWDARSPKQHLFSLDMPQKQEGGGEKEKVLCVDWDGERIVAGGEGAQVATWKINGKEGGGRGGEPQPISSS
;
A
#
# COMPACT_ATOMS: atom_id res chain seq x y z
N MET A 1 -17.01 77.24 -19.53
CA MET A 1 -17.07 75.79 -19.79
C MET A 1 -15.73 75.26 -19.35
N THR A 2 -15.65 74.69 -18.13
CA THR A 2 -14.46 74.14 -17.51
C THR A 2 -14.58 72.65 -17.58
N ASP A 3 -13.79 72.07 -18.46
CA ASP A 3 -13.64 70.58 -18.55
C ASP A 3 -13.00 70.12 -17.29
N GLN A 4 -13.77 69.31 -16.50
CA GLN A 4 -13.24 68.52 -15.41
C GLN A 4 -12.64 67.27 -16.01
N ILE A 5 -11.32 67.19 -15.99
CA ILE A 5 -10.59 65.97 -16.24
C ILE A 5 -10.82 64.99 -15.04
N ALA A 6 -11.50 63.89 -15.31
CA ALA A 6 -11.67 62.83 -14.33
C ALA A 6 -10.30 62.25 -13.94
N PRO A 7 -10.04 61.95 -12.67
CA PRO A 7 -8.79 61.34 -12.25
C PRO A 7 -8.68 59.93 -12.85
N ILE A 8 -7.58 59.66 -13.55
CA ILE A 8 -7.17 58.36 -14.00
C ILE A 8 -7.01 57.49 -12.76
N ALA A 9 -7.77 56.40 -12.70
CA ALA A 9 -7.65 55.39 -11.63
C ALA A 9 -6.18 54.97 -11.49
N SER A 10 -5.62 55.13 -10.30
CA SER A 10 -4.30 54.63 -9.93
C SER A 10 -4.28 53.13 -10.14
N THR A 11 -3.48 52.68 -11.09
CA THR A 11 -3.05 51.28 -11.14
C THR A 11 -2.36 50.96 -9.81
N SER A 12 -3.02 50.19 -8.95
CA SER A 12 -2.39 49.65 -7.74
C SER A 12 -1.14 48.91 -8.19
N GLU A 13 0.03 49.38 -7.71
CA GLU A 13 1.27 48.64 -7.90
C GLU A 13 1.03 47.22 -7.38
N GLU A 14 0.98 46.24 -8.28
CA GLU A 14 0.81 44.84 -7.87
C GLU A 14 2.02 44.43 -7.00
N ARG A 15 1.74 44.06 -5.77
CA ARG A 15 2.73 43.58 -4.82
C ARG A 15 3.52 42.45 -5.47
N GLN A 16 4.84 42.57 -5.56
CA GLN A 16 5.74 41.58 -6.16
C GLN A 16 6.52 40.82 -5.08
N ILE A 17 6.72 39.53 -5.26
CA ILE A 17 7.44 38.67 -4.37
C ILE A 17 8.61 38.04 -5.15
N ALA A 18 9.80 38.02 -4.54
CA ALA A 18 10.95 37.33 -5.09
C ALA A 18 10.87 35.84 -4.75
N ILE A 19 10.88 34.98 -5.77
CA ILE A 19 10.93 33.53 -5.61
C ILE A 19 12.19 32.94 -6.22
N ARG A 20 12.68 31.85 -5.62
CA ARG A 20 13.72 31.00 -6.20
C ARG A 20 13.10 29.62 -6.46
N LEU A 21 13.10 29.19 -7.73
CA LEU A 21 12.57 27.91 -8.14
C LEU A 21 13.66 26.83 -8.05
N SER A 22 13.31 25.68 -7.49
CA SER A 22 14.20 24.51 -7.40
C SER A 22 13.38 23.23 -7.61
N THR A 23 14.03 22.17 -8.09
CA THR A 23 13.41 20.84 -8.21
C THR A 23 14.45 19.76 -7.92
N LYS A 24 14.00 18.65 -7.38
CA LYS A 24 14.83 17.43 -7.20
C LYS A 24 14.71 16.48 -8.37
N ASP A 25 13.75 16.71 -9.27
CA ASP A 25 13.56 15.89 -10.45
C ASP A 25 14.56 16.29 -11.54
N SER A 26 15.44 15.36 -11.92
CA SER A 26 16.46 15.57 -12.94
C SER A 26 15.90 15.92 -14.31
N ALA A 27 14.64 15.51 -14.61
CA ALA A 27 14.00 15.76 -15.89
C ALA A 27 13.56 17.22 -16.09
N PHE A 28 13.42 18.00 -15.01
CA PHE A 28 12.90 19.37 -15.03
C PHE A 28 13.84 20.39 -14.41
N GLN A 29 15.14 20.13 -14.43
CA GLN A 29 16.10 21.04 -13.82
C GLN A 29 16.10 22.41 -14.49
N ILE A 30 15.99 23.46 -13.68
CA ILE A 30 16.07 24.86 -14.10
C ILE A 30 17.36 25.46 -13.52
N PRO A 31 18.06 26.33 -14.26
CA PRO A 31 19.19 27.08 -13.70
C PRO A 31 18.74 27.93 -12.50
N PRO A 32 19.56 28.03 -11.44
CA PRO A 32 19.22 28.81 -10.25
C PRO A 32 19.07 30.29 -10.60
N ALA A 33 17.85 30.74 -10.71
CA ALA A 33 17.49 32.14 -11.01
C ALA A 33 16.47 32.64 -9.98
N LYS A 34 16.49 33.95 -9.72
CA LYS A 34 15.45 34.63 -8.95
C LYS A 34 14.44 35.21 -9.91
N PHE A 35 13.17 34.96 -9.63
CA PHE A 35 12.06 35.49 -10.38
C PHE A 35 11.27 36.47 -9.50
N LEU A 36 10.92 37.63 -10.03
CA LEU A 36 9.96 38.55 -9.43
C LEU A 36 8.61 38.23 -10.02
N VAL A 37 7.69 37.82 -9.18
CA VAL A 37 6.33 37.43 -9.60
C VAL A 37 5.27 38.22 -8.82
N PRO A 38 4.10 38.52 -9.41
CA PRO A 38 3.00 39.12 -8.68
C PRO A 38 2.54 38.26 -7.50
N ALA A 39 2.29 38.87 -6.35
CA ALA A 39 1.83 38.14 -5.15
C ALA A 39 0.45 37.46 -5.34
N SER A 40 -0.34 37.93 -6.31
CA SER A 40 -1.64 37.35 -6.69
C SER A 40 -1.52 35.99 -7.38
N TRP A 41 -0.32 35.59 -7.82
CA TRP A 41 -0.12 34.35 -8.56
C TRP A 41 -0.44 33.13 -7.72
N ARG A 42 -1.06 32.19 -8.42
CA ARG A 42 -1.43 30.87 -7.92
C ARG A 42 -0.66 29.80 -8.69
N ARG A 43 -0.88 28.55 -8.33
CA ARG A 43 -0.29 27.35 -8.95
C ARG A 43 -0.28 27.42 -10.49
N PHE A 44 -1.38 27.84 -11.11
CA PHE A 44 -1.50 27.86 -12.58
C PHE A 44 -0.47 28.77 -13.24
N GLN A 45 -0.35 30.03 -12.80
CA GLN A 45 0.57 31.02 -13.37
C GLN A 45 2.04 30.62 -13.12
N LEU A 46 2.33 30.06 -11.94
CA LEU A 46 3.67 29.54 -11.64
C LEU A 46 4.01 28.34 -12.53
N SER A 47 3.06 27.44 -12.79
CA SER A 47 3.23 26.31 -13.70
C SER A 47 3.46 26.78 -15.14
N GLU A 48 2.76 27.82 -15.60
CA GLU A 48 2.97 28.44 -16.90
C GLU A 48 4.37 29.06 -17.02
N LEU A 49 4.85 29.74 -15.97
CA LEU A 49 6.21 30.28 -15.93
C LEU A 49 7.25 29.16 -16.11
N ILE A 50 7.12 28.04 -15.38
CA ILE A 50 8.05 26.93 -15.49
C ILE A 50 8.02 26.29 -16.89
N ASN A 51 6.84 26.07 -17.46
CA ASN A 51 6.73 25.52 -18.81
C ASN A 51 7.39 26.44 -19.86
N LYS A 52 7.30 27.76 -19.68
CA LYS A 52 8.00 28.73 -20.55
C LYS A 52 9.53 28.66 -20.36
N VAL A 53 10.01 28.50 -19.13
CA VAL A 53 11.44 28.42 -18.82
C VAL A 53 12.04 27.08 -19.33
N LEU A 54 11.25 25.99 -19.27
CA LEU A 54 11.66 24.66 -19.73
C LEU A 54 11.44 24.47 -21.26
N GLU A 55 10.80 25.44 -21.93
CA GLU A 55 10.44 25.36 -23.37
C GLU A 55 9.68 24.06 -23.69
N ASN A 56 8.77 23.63 -22.83
CA ASN A 56 8.00 22.41 -23.04
C ASN A 56 6.96 22.61 -24.16
N ASP A 57 6.97 21.75 -25.18
CA ASP A 57 5.96 21.74 -26.25
C ASP A 57 4.56 21.43 -25.73
N THR A 58 4.45 20.57 -24.73
CA THR A 58 3.19 20.26 -24.06
C THR A 58 3.22 20.80 -22.61
N PRO A 59 2.24 21.59 -22.18
CA PRO A 59 2.23 22.16 -20.83
C PRO A 59 2.09 21.06 -19.78
N VAL A 60 3.10 20.92 -18.92
CA VAL A 60 3.10 20.00 -17.77
C VAL A 60 2.58 20.76 -16.55
N PRO A 61 1.56 20.27 -15.84
CA PRO A 61 1.11 20.88 -14.60
C PRO A 61 2.13 20.61 -13.47
N PHE A 62 2.46 21.64 -12.70
CA PHE A 62 3.35 21.53 -11.54
C PHE A 62 2.64 21.90 -10.25
N ASP A 63 3.03 21.27 -9.18
CA ASP A 63 2.71 21.61 -7.80
C ASP A 63 3.92 22.26 -7.13
N PHE A 64 3.67 23.13 -6.14
CA PHE A 64 4.67 23.97 -5.50
C PHE A 64 4.71 23.73 -4.00
N LEU A 65 5.89 23.55 -3.46
CA LEU A 65 6.16 23.40 -2.04
C LEU A 65 6.95 24.63 -1.55
N ILE A 66 6.46 25.25 -0.49
CA ILE A 66 7.15 26.32 0.23
C ILE A 66 7.23 25.88 1.69
N ASP A 67 8.43 25.79 2.26
CA ASP A 67 8.67 25.29 3.63
C ASP A 67 7.94 23.97 3.94
N GLN A 68 8.04 23.02 3.02
CA GLN A 68 7.38 21.70 3.12
C GLN A 68 5.84 21.77 3.18
N THR A 69 5.26 22.88 2.73
CA THR A 69 3.80 23.06 2.64
C THR A 69 3.40 23.24 1.19
N LEU A 70 2.37 22.52 0.76
CA LEU A 70 1.85 22.62 -0.61
C LEU A 70 1.11 23.95 -0.81
N LEU A 71 1.48 24.71 -1.85
CA LEU A 71 0.83 25.96 -2.21
C LEU A 71 -0.54 25.70 -2.84
N ARG A 72 -1.62 25.87 -2.08
CA ARG A 72 -3.01 25.71 -2.56
C ARG A 72 -3.71 27.04 -2.85
N SER A 73 -3.21 28.13 -2.31
CA SER A 73 -3.74 29.49 -2.43
C SER A 73 -2.81 30.37 -3.29
N SER A 74 -2.99 31.70 -3.27
CA SER A 74 -2.03 32.63 -3.85
C SER A 74 -0.80 32.79 -2.97
N LEU A 75 0.33 33.23 -3.56
CA LEU A 75 1.54 33.57 -2.82
C LEU A 75 1.27 34.60 -1.73
N GLN A 76 0.43 35.60 -2.01
CA GLN A 76 0.01 36.60 -1.03
C GLN A 76 -0.65 35.95 0.19
N SER A 77 -1.63 35.08 -0.04
CA SER A 77 -2.33 34.40 1.05
C SER A 77 -1.39 33.53 1.88
N TYR A 78 -0.38 32.93 1.26
CA TYR A 78 0.66 32.17 1.96
C TYR A 78 1.52 33.10 2.84
N CYS A 79 2.00 34.23 2.30
CA CYS A 79 2.80 35.20 3.05
C CYS A 79 2.03 35.81 4.23
N ASP A 80 0.74 36.08 4.03
CA ASP A 80 -0.14 36.63 5.07
C ASP A 80 -0.36 35.61 6.21
N GLN A 81 -0.48 34.30 5.88
CA GLN A 81 -0.63 33.22 6.87
C GLN A 81 0.66 32.94 7.65
N THR A 82 1.81 33.07 7.00
CA THR A 82 3.12 32.79 7.60
C THR A 82 3.78 34.05 8.19
N ASN A 83 3.15 35.23 8.06
CA ASN A 83 3.72 36.53 8.42
C ASN A 83 5.08 36.78 7.79
N THR A 84 5.30 36.30 6.57
CA THR A 84 6.57 36.47 5.86
C THR A 84 6.60 37.81 5.17
N SER A 85 7.69 38.58 5.35
CA SER A 85 7.91 39.87 4.69
C SER A 85 8.16 39.70 3.19
N ASP A 86 7.70 40.62 2.37
CA ASP A 86 7.89 40.63 0.90
C ASP A 86 9.34 40.76 0.45
N GLU A 87 10.21 41.23 1.34
CA GLU A 87 11.65 41.35 1.08
C GLU A 87 12.40 40.03 1.12
N VAL A 88 11.77 38.99 1.70
CA VAL A 88 12.35 37.64 1.81
C VAL A 88 12.17 36.91 0.49
N VAL A 89 13.27 36.34 -0.03
CA VAL A 89 13.21 35.44 -1.20
C VAL A 89 12.62 34.11 -0.76
N LEU A 90 11.46 33.73 -1.32
CA LEU A 90 10.83 32.45 -1.05
C LEU A 90 11.52 31.33 -1.85
N ASP A 91 11.99 30.31 -1.19
CA ASP A 91 12.47 29.09 -1.83
C ASP A 91 11.27 28.17 -2.14
N VAL A 92 10.99 28.02 -3.43
CA VAL A 92 9.84 27.27 -3.95
C VAL A 92 10.36 26.03 -4.65
N GLU A 93 10.13 24.86 -4.05
CA GLU A 93 10.38 23.56 -4.70
C GLU A 93 9.17 23.22 -5.58
N PHE A 94 9.40 22.86 -6.83
CA PHE A 94 8.33 22.43 -7.73
C PHE A 94 8.49 20.96 -8.14
N LEU A 95 7.38 20.31 -8.38
CA LEU A 95 7.27 18.91 -8.77
C LEU A 95 6.13 18.71 -9.76
N PRO A 96 6.22 17.70 -10.63
CA PRO A 96 5.11 17.40 -11.53
C PRO A 96 3.86 17.08 -10.72
N SER A 97 2.74 17.70 -11.10
CA SER A 97 1.47 17.48 -10.41
C SER A 97 0.88 16.13 -10.77
N THR A 98 0.39 15.43 -9.76
CA THR A 98 -0.45 14.25 -9.95
C THR A 98 -1.92 14.68 -10.00
N LEU A 99 -2.70 14.06 -10.86
CA LEU A 99 -4.14 14.27 -10.90
C LEU A 99 -4.81 13.62 -9.68
N PRO A 100 -5.89 14.21 -9.16
CA PRO A 100 -6.63 13.59 -8.08
C PRO A 100 -7.19 12.23 -8.51
N PRO A 101 -7.06 11.19 -7.68
CA PRO A 101 -7.66 9.89 -7.96
C PRO A 101 -9.17 10.00 -8.13
N GLN A 102 -9.73 9.30 -9.12
CA GLN A 102 -11.16 9.28 -9.39
C GLN A 102 -11.73 7.90 -9.03
N LEU A 103 -12.91 7.87 -8.42
CA LEU A 103 -13.62 6.63 -8.12
C LEU A 103 -13.94 5.90 -9.43
N ASP A 104 -13.38 4.72 -9.61
CA ASP A 104 -13.55 3.87 -10.79
C ASP A 104 -14.69 2.85 -10.57
N SER A 105 -14.65 2.14 -9.44
CA SER A 105 -15.65 1.11 -9.13
C SER A 105 -15.84 0.95 -7.62
N SER A 106 -17.00 0.40 -7.26
CA SER A 106 -17.28 -0.09 -5.92
C SER A 106 -17.97 -1.44 -6.03
N THR A 107 -17.35 -2.48 -5.50
CA THR A 107 -17.88 -3.85 -5.54
C THR A 107 -18.36 -4.26 -4.16
N PRO A 108 -19.59 -4.82 -4.03
CA PRO A 108 -20.09 -5.26 -2.75
C PRO A 108 -19.35 -6.50 -2.25
N ALA A 109 -19.16 -6.59 -0.95
CA ALA A 109 -18.69 -7.77 -0.24
C ALA A 109 -19.80 -8.36 0.63
N GLU A 110 -19.61 -9.58 1.13
CA GLU A 110 -20.62 -10.26 1.97
C GLU A 110 -20.73 -9.61 3.36
N ASP A 111 -19.61 -9.16 3.91
CA ASP A 111 -19.49 -8.51 5.23
C ASP A 111 -18.33 -7.52 5.20
N TRP A 112 -18.00 -6.92 6.32
CA TRP A 112 -16.88 -5.99 6.47
C TRP A 112 -15.61 -6.54 5.82
N VAL A 113 -14.92 -5.69 5.08
CA VAL A 113 -13.66 -6.04 4.41
C VAL A 113 -12.51 -5.76 5.37
N SER A 114 -11.78 -6.81 5.75
CA SER A 114 -10.70 -6.76 6.73
C SER A 114 -9.33 -6.42 6.13
N ASP A 115 -9.05 -6.92 4.93
CA ASP A 115 -7.77 -6.74 4.24
C ASP A 115 -7.99 -6.78 2.71
N VAL A 116 -7.15 -6.05 1.99
CA VAL A 116 -7.10 -6.05 0.53
C VAL A 116 -5.66 -6.15 0.06
N ASP A 117 -5.44 -6.81 -1.09
CA ASP A 117 -4.14 -6.88 -1.76
C ASP A 117 -4.36 -6.65 -3.26
N ALA A 118 -3.71 -5.63 -3.81
CA ALA A 118 -3.78 -5.21 -5.21
C ALA A 118 -2.45 -5.44 -5.97
N ASN A 119 -1.49 -6.17 -5.39
CA ASN A 119 -0.15 -6.36 -5.96
C ASN A 119 -0.13 -7.09 -7.32
N VAL A 120 -1.23 -7.71 -7.73
CA VAL A 120 -1.37 -8.31 -9.05
C VAL A 120 -2.11 -7.33 -9.97
N PRO A 121 -1.49 -6.87 -11.07
CA PRO A 121 -2.13 -5.93 -11.98
C PRO A 121 -3.45 -6.46 -12.54
N GLY A 122 -4.49 -5.65 -12.47
CA GLY A 122 -5.83 -6.01 -12.97
C GLY A 122 -6.65 -6.92 -12.05
N ALA A 123 -6.11 -7.35 -10.90
CA ALA A 123 -6.82 -8.17 -9.93
C ALA A 123 -6.83 -7.56 -8.53
N ILE A 124 -7.81 -7.89 -7.74
CA ILE A 124 -7.96 -7.49 -6.34
C ILE A 124 -8.28 -8.73 -5.53
N LEU A 125 -7.52 -8.94 -4.48
CA LEU A 125 -7.80 -9.95 -3.47
C LEU A 125 -8.36 -9.25 -2.24
N SER A 126 -9.45 -9.75 -1.68
CA SER A 126 -10.05 -9.19 -0.46
C SER A 126 -10.43 -10.29 0.53
N ALA A 127 -10.33 -9.96 1.80
CA ALA A 127 -10.74 -10.79 2.91
C ALA A 127 -11.93 -10.17 3.65
N SER A 128 -12.83 -11.00 4.15
CA SER A 128 -14.03 -10.54 4.83
C SER A 128 -14.19 -11.14 6.23
N TYR A 129 -14.87 -10.40 7.09
CA TYR A 129 -15.27 -10.87 8.41
C TYR A 129 -16.28 -12.03 8.35
N ALA A 130 -16.92 -12.27 7.19
CA ALA A 130 -17.73 -13.47 6.95
C ALA A 130 -16.91 -14.78 6.88
N GLY A 131 -15.60 -14.74 6.95
CA GLY A 131 -14.74 -15.92 6.80
C GLY A 131 -14.38 -16.23 5.34
N THR A 132 -14.76 -15.36 4.41
CA THR A 132 -14.57 -15.54 2.97
C THR A 132 -13.36 -14.77 2.44
N VAL A 133 -12.78 -15.30 1.36
CA VAL A 133 -11.75 -14.65 0.54
C VAL A 133 -12.30 -14.50 -0.86
N SER A 134 -12.20 -13.31 -1.41
CA SER A 134 -12.67 -12.96 -2.75
C SER A 134 -11.50 -12.59 -3.64
N TYR A 135 -11.43 -13.20 -4.80
CA TYR A 135 -10.54 -12.80 -5.89
C TYR A 135 -11.39 -12.17 -6.99
N GLN A 136 -11.04 -10.96 -7.39
CA GLN A 136 -11.73 -10.22 -8.45
C GLN A 136 -10.71 -9.78 -9.50
N SER A 137 -10.98 -10.11 -10.75
CA SER A 137 -10.23 -9.59 -11.89
C SER A 137 -11.20 -9.01 -12.92
N SER A 138 -10.69 -8.39 -13.97
CA SER A 138 -11.52 -7.85 -15.07
C SER A 138 -12.39 -8.92 -15.76
N SER A 139 -11.98 -10.19 -15.71
CA SER A 139 -12.63 -11.31 -16.39
C SER A 139 -13.38 -12.27 -15.46
N SER A 140 -13.06 -12.30 -14.18
CA SER A 140 -13.63 -13.27 -13.25
C SER A 140 -13.72 -12.73 -11.81
N ALA A 141 -14.75 -13.15 -11.09
CA ALA A 141 -14.87 -12.93 -9.65
C ALA A 141 -15.17 -14.26 -8.99
N VAL A 142 -14.37 -14.64 -7.99
CA VAL A 142 -14.56 -15.88 -7.24
C VAL A 142 -14.46 -15.59 -5.76
N THR A 143 -15.49 -15.97 -5.02
CA THR A 143 -15.52 -15.90 -3.55
C THR A 143 -15.61 -17.31 -3.00
N PHE A 144 -14.81 -17.62 -2.01
CA PHE A 144 -14.78 -18.92 -1.36
C PHE A 144 -14.65 -18.81 0.15
N ALA A 145 -15.22 -19.78 0.87
CA ALA A 145 -15.05 -19.89 2.31
C ALA A 145 -13.62 -20.31 2.63
N GLY A 146 -12.83 -19.39 3.18
CA GLY A 146 -11.44 -19.62 3.53
C GLY A 146 -11.27 -20.15 4.94
N HIS A 147 -12.08 -19.68 5.88
CA HIS A 147 -11.97 -19.96 7.30
C HIS A 147 -13.33 -20.15 7.95
N ASP A 148 -13.36 -20.86 9.07
CA ASP A 148 -14.57 -21.07 9.86
C ASP A 148 -14.97 -19.82 10.66
N LEU A 149 -14.03 -18.92 10.86
CA LEU A 149 -14.20 -17.61 11.52
C LEU A 149 -13.70 -16.50 10.59
N SER A 150 -13.84 -15.25 11.02
CA SER A 150 -13.42 -14.07 10.25
C SER A 150 -12.00 -14.18 9.74
N VAL A 151 -11.78 -13.87 8.46
CA VAL A 151 -10.45 -13.68 7.89
C VAL A 151 -10.00 -12.27 8.24
N LEU A 152 -8.80 -12.13 8.75
CA LEU A 152 -8.24 -10.83 9.15
C LEU A 152 -7.20 -10.29 8.18
N SER A 153 -6.51 -11.17 7.45
CA SER A 153 -5.49 -10.77 6.50
C SER A 153 -5.38 -11.75 5.34
N THR A 154 -5.06 -11.22 4.16
CA THR A 154 -4.83 -11.98 2.94
C THR A 154 -3.70 -11.39 2.13
N CYS A 155 -3.02 -12.20 1.33
CA CYS A 155 -2.03 -11.72 0.39
C CYS A 155 -1.83 -12.66 -0.79
N TYR A 156 -1.38 -12.12 -1.93
CA TYR A 156 -0.84 -12.93 -3.01
C TYR A 156 0.52 -13.51 -2.63
N ILE A 157 0.79 -14.73 -3.09
CA ILE A 157 2.09 -15.38 -2.91
C ILE A 157 2.84 -15.28 -4.24
N HIS A 158 3.96 -14.57 -4.21
CA HIS A 158 4.87 -14.47 -5.32
C HIS A 158 5.89 -15.60 -5.29
N GLY A 159 6.07 -16.27 -6.45
CA GLY A 159 6.94 -17.45 -6.54
C GLY A 159 6.15 -18.77 -6.51
N ARG A 160 6.84 -19.88 -6.83
CA ARG A 160 6.21 -21.20 -6.93
C ARG A 160 6.74 -22.15 -5.88
N PRO A 161 5.88 -22.96 -5.24
CA PRO A 161 6.33 -24.00 -4.35
C PRO A 161 7.07 -25.12 -5.12
N ALA A 162 7.92 -25.84 -4.40
CA ALA A 162 8.63 -26.97 -4.97
C ALA A 162 7.67 -28.06 -5.48
N GLY A 163 7.89 -28.54 -6.69
CA GLY A 163 7.09 -29.61 -7.30
C GLY A 163 6.01 -29.17 -8.29
N HIS A 164 5.89 -27.88 -8.56
CA HIS A 164 5.05 -27.37 -9.66
C HIS A 164 5.90 -27.19 -10.93
N GLU A 165 5.56 -27.91 -11.98
CA GLU A 165 6.29 -27.86 -13.27
C GLU A 165 6.03 -26.54 -14.02
N ASN A 166 6.95 -26.17 -14.92
CA ASN A 166 6.94 -24.89 -15.66
C ASN A 166 5.75 -24.67 -16.63
N GLY A 167 4.74 -25.55 -16.61
CA GLY A 167 3.58 -25.52 -17.53
C GLY A 167 2.38 -24.69 -17.04
N ASP A 168 2.24 -24.47 -15.74
CA ASP A 168 1.03 -23.87 -15.13
C ASP A 168 1.17 -22.34 -14.95
N LYS A 169 1.12 -21.60 -16.06
CA LYS A 169 1.16 -20.11 -16.00
C LYS A 169 -0.10 -19.47 -15.44
N ASP A 170 -1.19 -20.23 -15.37
CA ASP A 170 -2.53 -19.71 -15.03
C ASP A 170 -2.94 -19.95 -13.57
N LYS A 171 -2.01 -20.43 -12.71
CA LYS A 171 -2.29 -20.66 -11.30
C LYS A 171 -1.79 -19.53 -10.43
N ILE A 172 -2.72 -18.97 -9.66
CA ILE A 172 -2.45 -17.96 -8.64
C ILE A 172 -2.44 -18.62 -7.28
N MET A 173 -1.49 -18.24 -6.44
CA MET A 173 -1.45 -18.65 -5.05
C MET A 173 -1.77 -17.49 -4.13
N VAL A 174 -2.59 -17.76 -3.13
CA VAL A 174 -2.97 -16.78 -2.12
C VAL A 174 -2.82 -17.39 -0.73
N ALA A 175 -2.53 -16.54 0.24
CA ALA A 175 -2.56 -16.91 1.64
C ALA A 175 -3.61 -16.11 2.39
N SER A 176 -4.21 -16.74 3.39
CA SER A 176 -5.17 -16.10 4.30
C SER A 176 -4.90 -16.49 5.74
N GLY A 177 -5.19 -15.58 6.66
CA GLY A 177 -5.07 -15.80 8.10
C GLY A 177 -6.27 -15.19 8.83
N GLY A 178 -6.76 -15.88 9.83
CA GLY A 178 -8.01 -15.49 10.46
C GLY A 178 -8.06 -15.65 11.98
N MET A 179 -9.25 -15.45 12.51
CA MET A 179 -9.57 -15.61 13.93
C MET A 179 -9.51 -17.07 14.40
N ASP A 180 -9.57 -18.03 13.49
CA ASP A 180 -9.40 -19.46 13.77
C ASP A 180 -7.96 -19.86 14.12
N ARG A 181 -7.02 -18.92 14.18
CA ARG A 181 -5.61 -19.06 14.55
C ARG A 181 -4.78 -19.86 13.54
N ILE A 182 -5.31 -20.09 12.36
CA ILE A 182 -4.70 -20.87 11.30
C ILE A 182 -4.45 -19.95 10.11
N ALA A 183 -3.28 -20.06 9.47
CA ALA A 183 -3.10 -19.53 8.14
C ALA A 183 -3.20 -20.66 7.11
N ARG A 184 -3.79 -20.36 5.97
CA ARG A 184 -3.98 -21.31 4.87
C ARG A 184 -3.40 -20.75 3.58
N VAL A 185 -2.87 -21.66 2.78
CA VAL A 185 -2.38 -21.36 1.43
C VAL A 185 -3.26 -22.06 0.43
N TRP A 186 -3.74 -21.30 -0.52
CA TRP A 186 -4.69 -21.72 -1.54
C TRP A 186 -4.08 -21.62 -2.93
N GLU A 187 -4.41 -22.57 -3.79
CA GLU A 187 -4.14 -22.52 -5.22
C GLU A 187 -5.44 -22.28 -5.97
N TYR A 188 -5.43 -21.29 -6.84
CA TYR A 188 -6.54 -20.92 -7.69
C TYR A 188 -6.10 -20.97 -9.15
N GLU A 189 -6.87 -21.65 -9.98
CA GLU A 189 -6.67 -21.67 -11.44
C GLU A 189 -7.53 -20.59 -12.08
N THR A 190 -6.87 -19.62 -12.73
CA THR A 190 -7.62 -18.62 -13.52
C THR A 190 -8.26 -19.32 -14.71
N PRO A 191 -9.57 -19.16 -14.94
CA PRO A 191 -10.20 -19.76 -16.09
C PRO A 191 -9.54 -19.19 -17.36
N ALA A 192 -8.99 -20.08 -18.18
CA ALA A 192 -8.48 -19.70 -19.48
C ALA A 192 -9.61 -19.07 -20.30
N LEU A 193 -9.32 -17.96 -20.98
CA LEU A 193 -10.24 -17.31 -21.93
C LEU A 193 -10.41 -18.20 -23.19
N SER A 194 -11.03 -19.37 -23.03
CA SER A 194 -11.44 -20.16 -24.18
C SER A 194 -12.85 -19.72 -24.59
N LEU A 195 -12.94 -19.11 -25.76
CA LEU A 195 -14.16 -18.56 -26.35
C LEU A 195 -15.21 -19.63 -26.75
N THR A 196 -15.04 -20.90 -26.38
CA THR A 196 -15.83 -22.00 -26.97
C THR A 196 -16.64 -22.87 -26.03
N GLU A 197 -16.53 -22.70 -24.69
CA GLU A 197 -17.36 -23.53 -23.81
C GLU A 197 -18.03 -22.70 -22.69
N VAL A 198 -19.33 -22.51 -22.86
CA VAL A 198 -20.25 -21.96 -21.85
C VAL A 198 -20.59 -23.08 -20.85
N GLU A 199 -19.59 -23.60 -20.15
CA GLU A 199 -19.83 -24.38 -18.95
C GLU A 199 -19.09 -23.72 -17.78
N SER A 200 -19.87 -23.23 -16.83
CA SER A 200 -19.43 -22.60 -15.62
C SER A 200 -18.74 -23.60 -14.65
N ASN A 201 -17.56 -24.09 -15.03
CA ASN A 201 -16.68 -24.77 -14.10
C ASN A 201 -16.04 -23.69 -13.21
N VAL A 202 -16.77 -23.24 -12.19
CA VAL A 202 -16.21 -22.48 -11.09
C VAL A 202 -15.18 -23.39 -10.40
N THR A 203 -13.92 -23.22 -10.72
CA THR A 203 -12.83 -23.97 -10.08
C THR A 203 -12.75 -23.52 -8.61
N VAL A 204 -13.16 -24.42 -7.72
CA VAL A 204 -13.08 -24.18 -6.27
C VAL A 204 -11.61 -24.14 -5.88
N PRO A 205 -11.12 -23.06 -5.23
CA PRO A 205 -9.74 -22.95 -4.79
C PRO A 205 -9.35 -24.13 -3.92
N LYS A 206 -8.17 -24.68 -4.18
CA LYS A 206 -7.64 -25.85 -3.47
C LYS A 206 -6.75 -25.39 -2.33
N ALA A 207 -7.06 -25.81 -1.11
CA ALA A 207 -6.16 -25.63 0.01
C ALA A 207 -4.91 -26.51 -0.14
N LEU A 208 -3.73 -25.90 -0.26
CA LEU A 208 -2.45 -26.60 -0.37
C LEU A 208 -1.83 -26.88 0.99
N TYR A 209 -1.72 -25.84 1.80
CA TYR A 209 -1.07 -25.91 3.10
C TYR A 209 -1.93 -25.31 4.20
N THR A 210 -1.82 -25.90 5.38
CA THR A 210 -2.30 -25.37 6.66
C THR A 210 -1.08 -25.05 7.51
N LEU A 211 -1.01 -23.82 8.03
CA LEU A 211 0.11 -23.31 8.80
C LEU A 211 -0.36 -23.12 10.24
N SER A 212 0.01 -24.05 11.12
CA SER A 212 -0.44 -24.10 12.50
C SER A 212 0.72 -23.73 13.43
N LEU A 213 0.72 -22.51 13.94
CA LEU A 213 1.70 -22.00 14.90
C LEU A 213 1.00 -21.24 16.03
N HIS A 214 0.07 -20.34 15.65
CA HIS A 214 -0.45 -19.34 16.56
C HIS A 214 -1.49 -19.90 17.54
N GLN A 215 -1.43 -19.41 18.78
CA GLN A 215 -2.42 -19.72 19.82
C GLN A 215 -3.52 -18.67 19.94
N ALA A 216 -3.37 -17.54 19.23
CA ALA A 216 -4.32 -16.45 19.16
C ALA A 216 -4.58 -16.06 17.69
N PRO A 217 -5.57 -15.21 17.40
CA PRO A 217 -5.87 -14.76 16.04
C PRO A 217 -4.67 -14.25 15.27
N ILE A 218 -4.63 -14.53 13.96
CA ILE A 218 -3.59 -14.08 13.06
C ILE A 218 -4.01 -12.71 12.50
N SER A 219 -3.24 -11.68 12.81
CA SER A 219 -3.48 -10.30 12.38
C SER A 219 -2.93 -9.98 11.00
N SER A 220 -1.85 -10.66 10.60
CA SER A 220 -1.15 -10.34 9.36
C SER A 220 -0.58 -11.59 8.69
N VAL A 221 -0.78 -11.67 7.39
CA VAL A 221 -0.15 -12.65 6.51
C VAL A 221 0.42 -11.89 5.33
N ARG A 222 1.74 -12.01 5.07
CA ARG A 222 2.41 -11.31 3.97
C ARG A 222 3.45 -12.19 3.30
N SER A 223 3.48 -12.14 1.98
CA SER A 223 4.47 -12.84 1.15
C SER A 223 5.66 -11.94 0.84
N ARG A 224 6.77 -12.56 0.48
CA ARG A 224 7.95 -11.83 -0.02
C ARG A 224 7.64 -11.21 -1.37
N SER A 225 8.02 -9.93 -1.55
CA SER A 225 7.90 -9.24 -2.83
C SER A 225 8.85 -9.82 -3.89
N PRO A 226 8.42 -9.89 -5.17
CA PRO A 226 9.28 -10.34 -6.26
C PRO A 226 10.48 -9.40 -6.53
N LEU A 227 10.41 -8.14 -6.08
CA LEU A 227 11.49 -7.16 -6.26
C LEU A 227 12.77 -7.52 -5.51
N ALA A 228 12.71 -8.34 -4.46
CA ALA A 228 13.87 -8.81 -3.71
C ALA A 228 14.72 -9.87 -4.46
N ALA A 229 14.29 -10.31 -5.64
CA ALA A 229 14.94 -11.37 -6.40
C ALA A 229 15.90 -10.81 -7.46
N ALA A 230 17.12 -10.47 -7.08
CA ALA A 230 18.13 -10.02 -8.03
C ALA A 230 18.71 -11.14 -8.94
N SER A 231 18.48 -12.44 -8.65
CA SER A 231 18.99 -13.55 -9.47
C SER A 231 18.26 -14.87 -9.13
N GLY A 232 17.30 -15.22 -9.96
CA GLY A 232 16.51 -16.44 -9.82
C GLY A 232 15.24 -16.21 -8.99
N SER A 233 14.17 -16.98 -9.29
CA SER A 233 12.94 -16.90 -8.48
C SER A 233 13.25 -17.37 -7.06
N PRO A 234 13.18 -16.49 -6.04
CA PRO A 234 13.38 -16.93 -4.66
C PRO A 234 12.27 -17.90 -4.29
N PRO A 235 12.55 -18.84 -3.38
CA PRO A 235 11.50 -19.69 -2.85
C PRO A 235 10.41 -18.81 -2.21
N PRO A 236 9.14 -19.16 -2.40
CA PRO A 236 8.04 -18.39 -1.84
C PRO A 236 8.08 -18.50 -0.30
N HIS A 237 8.35 -17.38 0.34
CA HIS A 237 8.31 -17.25 1.79
C HIS A 237 7.09 -16.49 2.23
N LEU A 238 6.57 -16.86 3.41
CA LEU A 238 5.42 -16.22 4.03
C LEU A 238 5.75 -15.83 5.47
N LEU A 239 5.28 -14.66 5.89
CA LEU A 239 5.23 -14.25 7.29
C LEU A 239 3.80 -14.35 7.80
N THR A 240 3.64 -14.85 9.01
CA THR A 240 2.39 -14.77 9.77
C THR A 240 2.66 -14.09 11.09
N ALA A 241 1.82 -13.14 11.48
CA ALA A 241 1.91 -12.47 12.76
C ALA A 241 0.60 -12.60 13.53
N GLY A 242 0.68 -12.82 14.82
CA GLY A 242 -0.47 -13.12 15.66
C GLY A 242 -0.62 -12.20 16.88
N TRP A 243 -1.80 -12.26 17.48
CA TRP A 243 -2.08 -11.59 18.75
C TRP A 243 -1.38 -12.23 19.94
N ASP A 244 -0.72 -13.38 19.74
CA ASP A 244 0.13 -14.05 20.72
C ASP A 244 1.55 -13.45 20.81
N GLY A 245 1.85 -12.40 20.02
CA GLY A 245 3.15 -11.76 20.00
C GLY A 245 4.20 -12.52 19.17
N LEU A 246 3.81 -13.60 18.51
CA LEU A 246 4.71 -14.42 17.70
C LEU A 246 4.64 -14.03 16.23
N ILE A 247 5.76 -14.24 15.52
CA ILE A 247 5.82 -14.13 14.06
C ILE A 247 6.39 -15.44 13.52
N GLY A 248 5.64 -16.12 12.66
CA GLY A 248 6.08 -17.33 11.97
C GLY A 248 6.69 -17.00 10.63
N VAL A 249 7.83 -17.63 10.33
CA VAL A 249 8.49 -17.57 9.02
C VAL A 249 8.31 -18.91 8.34
N TRP A 250 7.76 -18.93 7.14
CA TRP A 250 7.41 -20.17 6.43
C TRP A 250 8.10 -20.20 5.07
N ASP A 251 8.77 -21.31 4.76
CA ASP A 251 9.31 -21.58 3.44
C ASP A 251 8.34 -22.50 2.69
N LEU A 252 7.64 -21.97 1.71
CA LEU A 252 6.68 -22.73 0.90
C LEU A 252 7.36 -23.49 -0.26
N GLY A 253 8.60 -23.14 -0.60
CA GLY A 253 9.40 -23.79 -1.63
C GLY A 253 10.00 -25.13 -1.19
N ARG A 254 10.15 -25.34 0.11
CA ARG A 254 10.70 -26.58 0.67
C ARG A 254 9.60 -27.64 0.72
N GLY A 255 9.90 -28.86 0.27
CA GLY A 255 8.95 -29.98 0.38
C GLY A 255 8.55 -30.26 1.83
N VAL A 256 7.41 -30.90 2.02
CA VAL A 256 6.91 -31.29 3.35
C VAL A 256 7.89 -32.26 3.99
N ASN A 257 8.46 -31.94 5.15
CA ASN A 257 9.37 -32.78 5.89
C ASN A 257 8.62 -34.01 6.46
N GLU A 258 9.34 -35.09 6.84
CA GLU A 258 8.73 -36.28 7.43
C GLU A 258 8.03 -35.97 8.77
N GLU A 259 8.52 -34.98 9.52
CA GLU A 259 7.92 -34.50 10.78
C GLU A 259 6.52 -33.91 10.55
N ASP A 260 6.25 -33.29 9.38
CA ASP A 260 4.93 -32.76 9.00
C ASP A 260 3.89 -33.91 8.77
N ARG A 261 4.35 -35.18 8.66
CA ARG A 261 3.46 -36.36 8.43
C ARG A 261 2.93 -36.95 9.72
N ASP A 262 3.63 -36.80 10.84
CA ASP A 262 3.32 -37.54 12.04
C ASP A 262 2.13 -37.04 12.84
N GLU A 263 1.83 -35.74 12.80
CA GLU A 263 0.62 -35.21 13.45
C GLU A 263 -0.68 -35.63 12.74
N ALA A 264 -0.66 -35.75 11.41
CA ALA A 264 -1.82 -36.26 10.67
C ALA A 264 -2.09 -37.74 10.88
N SER A 265 -1.08 -38.51 11.33
CA SER A 265 -1.21 -39.97 11.60
C SER A 265 -1.82 -40.26 12.97
N PHE A 266 -1.65 -39.38 13.97
CA PHE A 266 -2.12 -39.62 15.34
C PHE A 266 -3.65 -39.50 15.48
N GLU A 267 -4.32 -38.70 14.66
CA GLU A 267 -5.80 -38.66 14.65
C GLU A 267 -6.45 -39.83 13.89
N ARG A 268 -5.73 -40.49 12.97
CA ARG A 268 -6.27 -41.60 12.17
C ARG A 268 -6.43 -42.93 12.92
N THR A 269 -5.73 -43.11 14.03
CA THR A 269 -5.79 -44.39 14.78
C THR A 269 -7.04 -44.57 15.62
N LYS A 270 -7.85 -43.55 15.87
CA LYS A 270 -9.09 -43.62 16.68
C LYS A 270 -10.38 -43.88 15.91
N LYS A 271 -10.42 -43.88 14.57
CA LYS A 271 -11.64 -44.12 13.78
C LYS A 271 -11.45 -45.14 12.65
N LYS A 272 -11.12 -46.37 12.98
CA LYS A 272 -11.22 -47.51 12.03
C LYS A 272 -12.57 -48.18 12.21
N ARG A 273 -13.64 -47.66 11.58
CA ARG A 273 -14.82 -48.41 11.10
C ARG A 273 -15.86 -47.49 10.47
N ARG A 274 -15.81 -47.32 9.14
CA ARG A 274 -16.95 -47.43 8.23
C ARG A 274 -16.47 -47.13 6.80
N LYS A 275 -16.54 -48.18 5.95
CA LYS A 275 -16.43 -48.05 4.50
C LYS A 275 -17.58 -47.18 4.02
N SER A 276 -17.30 -46.04 3.46
CA SER A 276 -18.16 -45.31 2.55
C SER A 276 -17.30 -44.65 1.50
N THR A 277 -17.69 -44.79 0.27
CA THR A 277 -17.19 -44.31 -1.03
C THR A 277 -16.35 -43.04 -0.94
N SER A 278 -15.08 -43.15 -1.35
CA SER A 278 -14.09 -42.10 -1.29
C SER A 278 -14.33 -41.03 -2.33
N VAL A 279 -14.96 -39.95 -1.92
CA VAL A 279 -14.62 -38.63 -2.49
C VAL A 279 -13.23 -38.35 -1.91
N GLN A 280 -12.20 -38.26 -2.75
CA GLN A 280 -10.87 -37.76 -2.36
C GLN A 280 -11.01 -36.32 -1.91
N GLN A 281 -11.27 -36.08 -0.63
CA GLN A 281 -11.10 -34.78 -0.02
C GLN A 281 -9.59 -34.49 -0.07
N ASN A 282 -9.20 -33.52 -0.87
CA ASN A 282 -7.85 -32.94 -0.87
C ASN A 282 -7.59 -32.31 0.51
N VAL A 283 -7.07 -33.09 1.44
CA VAL A 283 -6.71 -32.58 2.77
C VAL A 283 -5.45 -31.73 2.61
N ALA A 284 -5.54 -30.47 2.98
CA ALA A 284 -4.39 -29.57 3.02
C ALA A 284 -3.27 -30.17 3.89
N LYS A 285 -2.02 -29.99 3.46
CA LYS A 285 -0.87 -30.51 4.17
C LYS A 285 -0.48 -29.56 5.30
N ASN A 286 -0.31 -30.06 6.52
CA ASN A 286 0.26 -29.27 7.61
C ASN A 286 1.73 -28.99 7.32
N LYS A 287 2.15 -27.77 7.63
CA LYS A 287 3.54 -27.33 7.48
C LYS A 287 4.04 -26.68 8.77
N THR A 288 5.28 -26.98 9.13
CA THR A 288 5.96 -26.39 10.28
C THR A 288 6.68 -25.10 9.88
N PRO A 289 6.76 -24.09 10.77
CA PRO A 289 7.49 -22.87 10.49
C PRO A 289 9.00 -23.12 10.36
N MET A 290 9.66 -22.41 9.45
CA MET A 290 11.12 -22.43 9.31
C MET A 290 11.78 -21.81 10.54
N SER A 291 11.24 -20.69 11.02
CA SER A 291 11.64 -20.07 12.27
C SER A 291 10.47 -19.33 12.93
N VAL A 292 10.59 -19.14 14.25
CA VAL A 292 9.61 -18.39 15.04
C VAL A 292 10.31 -17.22 15.72
N LEU A 293 9.94 -16.00 15.33
CA LEU A 293 10.50 -14.78 15.87
C LEU A 293 9.76 -14.40 17.14
N ARG A 294 10.50 -14.20 18.22
CA ARG A 294 9.97 -13.87 19.56
C ARG A 294 10.60 -12.59 20.06
N GLY A 295 9.79 -11.66 20.51
CA GLY A 295 10.26 -10.37 21.04
C GLY A 295 9.14 -9.43 21.39
N HIS A 296 8.05 -9.41 20.60
CA HIS A 296 6.88 -8.60 20.94
C HIS A 296 6.25 -9.05 22.27
N THR A 297 5.92 -8.09 23.10
CA THR A 297 5.30 -8.35 24.44
C THR A 297 3.78 -8.25 24.40
N ASN A 298 3.21 -7.79 23.29
CA ASN A 298 1.78 -7.68 23.05
C ASN A 298 1.46 -8.07 21.60
N LYS A 299 0.21 -7.89 21.16
CA LYS A 299 -0.27 -8.22 19.82
C LYS A 299 0.62 -7.60 18.75
N VAL A 300 1.03 -8.41 17.78
CA VAL A 300 1.65 -7.91 16.55
C VAL A 300 0.53 -7.49 15.60
N SER A 301 0.57 -6.27 15.11
CA SER A 301 -0.43 -5.77 14.15
C SER A 301 -0.08 -6.18 12.72
N ARG A 302 1.16 -5.96 12.31
CA ARG A 302 1.65 -6.26 10.97
C ARG A 302 3.09 -6.76 11.00
N ALA A 303 3.42 -7.66 10.08
CA ALA A 303 4.80 -8.04 9.77
C ALA A 303 4.98 -8.07 8.25
N VAL A 304 6.08 -7.50 7.75
CA VAL A 304 6.39 -7.41 6.32
C VAL A 304 7.85 -7.77 6.07
N PHE A 305 8.13 -8.38 4.91
CA PHE A 305 9.49 -8.57 4.43
C PHE A 305 10.08 -7.24 3.94
N ASP A 306 11.39 -7.08 4.09
CA ASP A 306 12.11 -6.02 3.38
C ASP A 306 12.02 -6.24 1.87
N ARG A 307 11.81 -5.14 1.12
CA ARG A 307 11.67 -5.19 -0.35
C ARG A 307 12.98 -5.42 -1.07
N PHE A 308 14.10 -5.12 -0.45
CA PHE A 308 15.44 -5.10 -1.05
C PHE A 308 16.37 -6.16 -0.46
N GLU A 309 16.20 -6.47 0.84
CA GLU A 309 17.03 -7.42 1.56
C GLU A 309 16.21 -8.67 1.93
N PRO A 310 16.53 -9.83 1.32
CA PRO A 310 15.72 -11.04 1.49
C PRO A 310 15.71 -11.60 2.93
N ASP A 311 16.75 -11.30 3.70
CA ASP A 311 16.94 -11.82 5.05
C ASP A 311 16.49 -10.86 6.15
N VAL A 312 15.78 -9.80 5.79
CA VAL A 312 15.27 -8.80 6.74
C VAL A 312 13.75 -8.74 6.71
N ALA A 313 13.16 -8.59 7.89
CA ALA A 313 11.74 -8.32 8.06
C ALA A 313 11.50 -7.23 9.09
N TYR A 314 10.36 -6.60 9.00
CA TYR A 314 9.89 -5.57 9.92
C TYR A 314 8.58 -5.99 10.56
N SER A 315 8.36 -5.58 11.80
CA SER A 315 7.07 -5.77 12.47
C SER A 315 6.72 -4.58 13.36
N CYS A 316 5.43 -4.37 13.56
CA CYS A 316 4.92 -3.39 14.51
C CYS A 316 3.78 -3.99 15.33
N GLY A 317 3.53 -3.41 16.52
CA GLY A 317 2.49 -3.97 17.38
C GLY A 317 1.95 -3.02 18.43
N TRP A 318 1.13 -3.59 19.28
CA TRP A 318 0.48 -2.94 20.40
C TRP A 318 1.40 -2.75 21.61
N ASP A 319 2.62 -3.29 21.55
CA ASP A 319 3.69 -3.04 22.52
C ASP A 319 4.45 -1.75 22.25
N HIS A 320 3.94 -0.89 21.37
CA HIS A 320 4.51 0.40 21.01
C HIS A 320 5.87 0.30 20.28
N SER A 321 6.22 -0.87 19.78
CA SER A 321 7.51 -1.10 19.11
C SER A 321 7.38 -1.33 17.62
N VAL A 322 8.39 -0.88 16.89
CA VAL A 322 8.73 -1.30 15.52
C VAL A 322 10.03 -2.06 15.60
N ARG A 323 10.05 -3.31 15.11
CA ARG A 323 11.18 -4.22 15.22
C ARG A 323 11.73 -4.61 13.87
N VAL A 324 13.04 -4.79 13.83
CA VAL A 324 13.80 -5.28 12.68
C VAL A 324 14.31 -6.67 13.01
N TRP A 325 14.09 -7.61 12.10
CA TRP A 325 14.43 -9.01 12.29
C TRP A 325 15.45 -9.47 11.26
N ASP A 326 16.41 -10.26 11.73
CA ASP A 326 17.30 -11.06 10.89
C ASP A 326 16.65 -12.44 10.71
N LEU A 327 16.20 -12.73 9.50
CA LEU A 327 15.50 -14.00 9.19
C LEU A 327 16.46 -15.18 9.07
N GLN A 328 17.73 -14.93 8.74
CA GLN A 328 18.75 -15.97 8.61
C GLN A 328 19.06 -16.61 9.98
N HIS A 329 19.17 -15.77 11.01
CA HIS A 329 19.47 -16.21 12.37
C HIS A 329 18.22 -16.34 13.24
N GLY A 330 17.06 -15.81 12.81
CA GLY A 330 15.81 -15.84 13.57
C GLY A 330 15.84 -14.95 14.83
N ILE A 331 16.60 -13.86 14.81
CA ILE A 331 16.79 -12.98 15.96
C ILE A 331 16.34 -11.54 15.65
N GLU A 332 16.04 -10.80 16.72
CA GLU A 332 15.81 -9.37 16.65
C GLU A 332 17.14 -8.63 16.43
N LYS A 333 17.22 -7.83 15.38
CA LYS A 333 18.38 -6.99 15.05
C LYS A 333 18.31 -5.64 15.74
N GLU A 334 17.13 -5.04 15.76
CA GLU A 334 16.90 -3.72 16.33
C GLU A 334 15.42 -3.56 16.73
N SER A 335 15.16 -2.73 17.74
CA SER A 335 13.80 -2.30 18.08
C SER A 335 13.77 -0.78 18.34
N LYS A 336 12.72 -0.16 17.81
CA LYS A 336 12.42 1.25 18.03
C LYS A 336 11.12 1.35 18.83
N MET A 337 11.21 2.00 19.98
CA MET A 337 10.05 2.24 20.83
C MET A 337 9.43 3.60 20.49
N SER A 338 8.11 3.69 20.59
CA SER A 338 7.35 4.93 20.48
C SER A 338 6.36 5.02 21.63
N ASP A 339 5.66 6.14 21.76
CA ASP A 339 4.55 6.34 22.71
C ASP A 339 3.19 5.89 22.15
N LYS A 340 3.18 5.36 20.91
CA LYS A 340 1.96 5.10 20.11
C LYS A 340 1.75 3.62 19.86
N VAL A 341 0.48 3.21 19.82
CA VAL A 341 0.10 1.89 19.33
C VAL A 341 0.06 1.89 17.82
N HIS A 342 0.81 1.00 17.19
CA HIS A 342 0.86 0.85 15.75
C HIS A 342 -0.18 -0.17 15.28
N LEU A 343 -1.06 0.25 14.35
CA LEU A 343 -2.14 -0.60 13.82
C LEU A 343 -1.76 -1.27 12.50
N ASP A 344 -0.97 -0.59 11.67
CA ASP A 344 -0.51 -1.11 10.39
C ASP A 344 0.86 -0.55 10.03
N MET A 345 1.53 -1.18 9.07
CA MET A 345 2.87 -0.82 8.64
C MET A 345 3.10 -1.16 7.17
N CYS A 346 3.82 -0.30 6.46
CA CYS A 346 4.37 -0.60 5.15
C CYS A 346 5.80 -0.05 5.02
N GLN A 347 6.61 -0.69 4.16
CA GLN A 347 7.90 -0.16 3.76
C GLN A 347 7.72 0.74 2.54
N LEU A 348 8.34 1.92 2.54
CA LEU A 348 8.39 2.77 1.36
C LEU A 348 9.29 2.16 0.27
N ALA A 349 9.17 2.65 -0.97
CA ALA A 349 10.02 2.19 -2.08
C ALA A 349 11.49 2.65 -1.97
N THR A 350 11.96 2.88 -0.75
CA THR A 350 13.34 3.17 -0.38
C THR A 350 13.80 2.21 0.70
N ARG A 351 15.12 1.96 0.73
CA ARG A 351 15.71 1.11 1.78
C ARG A 351 15.50 1.73 3.16
N SER A 352 15.10 0.91 4.11
CA SER A 352 15.06 1.22 5.54
C SER A 352 14.09 2.32 5.99
N LEU A 353 13.19 2.79 5.14
CA LEU A 353 12.11 3.69 5.54
C LEU A 353 10.80 2.91 5.72
N VAL A 354 10.28 2.94 6.93
CA VAL A 354 9.04 2.25 7.31
C VAL A 354 8.03 3.27 7.80
N LEU A 355 6.83 3.19 7.26
CA LEU A 355 5.68 4.00 7.65
C LEU A 355 4.73 3.18 8.51
N THR A 356 4.23 3.75 9.60
CA THR A 356 3.22 3.14 10.44
C THR A 356 2.01 4.04 10.63
N GLY A 357 0.83 3.43 10.69
CA GLY A 357 -0.42 4.07 11.10
C GLY A 357 -0.70 3.79 12.58
N SER A 358 -1.16 4.80 13.32
CA SER A 358 -1.33 4.72 14.76
C SER A 358 -2.75 5.03 15.23
N THR A 359 -3.06 4.62 16.47
CA THR A 359 -4.34 4.91 17.12
C THR A 359 -4.52 6.38 17.46
N ASP A 360 -3.45 7.15 17.56
CA ASP A 360 -3.44 8.59 17.86
C ASP A 360 -3.76 9.49 16.65
N ARG A 361 -4.25 8.91 15.55
CA ARG A 361 -4.65 9.61 14.30
C ARG A 361 -3.48 10.14 13.48
N THR A 362 -2.26 9.71 13.79
CA THR A 362 -1.05 10.12 13.08
C THR A 362 -0.40 8.97 12.33
N LEU A 363 0.38 9.33 11.32
CA LEU A 363 1.30 8.45 10.64
C LEU A 363 2.71 8.74 11.16
N SER A 364 3.52 7.72 11.36
CA SER A 364 4.90 7.87 11.82
C SER A 364 5.85 7.21 10.84
N LEU A 365 6.84 7.97 10.38
CA LEU A 365 7.89 7.48 9.49
C LEU A 365 9.15 7.20 10.31
N PHE A 366 9.65 5.98 10.22
CA PHE A 366 10.87 5.52 10.88
C PHE A 366 11.99 5.36 9.85
N ASP A 367 13.16 5.96 10.14
CA ASP A 367 14.39 5.66 9.41
C ASP A 367 15.19 4.62 10.21
N LEU A 368 15.31 3.43 9.65
CA LEU A 368 15.98 2.29 10.28
C LEU A 368 17.46 2.17 9.89
N ARG A 369 18.03 3.17 9.19
CA ARG A 369 19.47 3.21 8.85
C ARG A 369 20.33 3.72 10.00
N THR A 370 19.77 4.48 10.89
CA THR A 370 20.48 5.08 12.02
C THR A 370 20.53 4.10 13.18
N GLY A 371 21.48 3.18 13.16
CA GLY A 371 21.87 2.39 14.32
C GLY A 371 22.54 3.30 15.36
N GLY A 372 21.78 3.90 16.24
CA GLY A 372 22.27 4.74 17.33
C GLY A 372 21.46 4.43 18.59
N ASP A 373 22.17 4.29 19.67
CA ASP A 373 21.74 3.95 21.04
C ASP A 373 20.83 5.03 21.68
N SER A 374 19.95 5.64 20.90
CA SER A 374 19.03 6.67 21.39
C SER A 374 17.62 6.10 21.53
N SER A 375 17.34 5.68 22.74
CA SER A 375 16.06 5.21 23.26
C SER A 375 14.92 6.26 23.24
N ILE A 376 15.07 7.39 22.55
CA ILE A 376 14.07 8.46 22.53
C ILE A 376 13.89 8.96 21.10
N SER A 377 12.68 8.80 20.57
CA SER A 377 12.15 9.32 19.29
C SER A 377 12.91 8.92 18.02
N SER A 378 12.82 7.67 17.65
CA SER A 378 13.24 7.18 16.33
C SER A 378 12.28 7.57 15.20
N ILE A 379 11.26 8.37 15.49
CA ILE A 379 10.31 8.90 14.52
C ILE A 379 11.00 10.04 13.78
N SER A 380 11.35 9.83 12.53
CA SER A 380 11.94 10.89 11.70
C SER A 380 10.90 11.91 11.25
N LEU A 381 9.63 11.51 11.14
CA LEU A 381 8.54 12.39 10.71
C LEU A 381 7.20 11.88 11.24
N SER A 382 6.38 12.79 11.79
CA SER A 382 5.00 12.51 12.18
C SER A 382 4.05 13.35 11.33
N LEU A 383 3.08 12.71 10.68
CA LEU A 383 2.10 13.36 9.81
C LEU A 383 0.74 13.31 10.50
N ALA A 384 0.16 14.48 10.71
CA ALA A 384 -1.17 14.64 11.27
C ALA A 384 -2.16 15.09 10.19
N GLY A 385 -3.40 14.66 10.29
CA GLY A 385 -4.44 15.08 9.34
C GLY A 385 -5.67 14.20 9.29
N HIS A 386 -5.62 13.00 9.88
CA HIS A 386 -6.82 12.20 10.10
C HIS A 386 -7.56 12.62 11.37
N ALA A 387 -8.89 12.50 11.33
CA ALA A 387 -9.75 12.75 12.50
C ALA A 387 -9.98 11.51 13.35
N GLY A 388 -9.69 10.33 12.82
CA GLY A 388 -9.79 9.02 13.48
C GLY A 388 -8.48 8.23 13.45
N PRO A 389 -8.41 7.10 14.19
CA PRO A 389 -7.28 6.16 14.13
C PRO A 389 -6.94 5.75 12.70
N VAL A 390 -5.65 5.65 12.39
CA VAL A 390 -5.17 5.19 11.08
C VAL A 390 -5.08 3.67 11.11
N SER A 391 -5.99 3.02 10.43
CA SER A 391 -6.16 1.55 10.43
C SER A 391 -5.22 0.84 9.47
N SER A 392 -4.92 1.45 8.33
CA SER A 392 -4.12 0.81 7.29
C SER A 392 -3.29 1.82 6.52
N VAL A 393 -2.12 1.38 6.06
CA VAL A 393 -1.18 2.17 5.27
C VAL A 393 -0.61 1.35 4.12
N ALA A 394 -0.47 1.97 2.96
CA ALA A 394 0.18 1.36 1.81
C ALA A 394 1.08 2.36 1.09
N SER A 395 2.20 1.87 0.58
CA SER A 395 3.17 2.69 -0.16
C SER A 395 3.00 2.50 -1.65
N HIS A 396 3.30 3.55 -2.41
CA HIS A 396 3.42 3.41 -3.86
C HIS A 396 4.51 2.38 -4.21
N PRO A 397 4.28 1.48 -5.18
CA PRO A 397 5.23 0.40 -5.47
C PRO A 397 6.59 0.89 -5.98
N THR A 398 6.64 1.99 -6.72
CA THR A 398 7.86 2.52 -7.34
C THR A 398 8.27 3.90 -6.84
N ASN A 399 7.31 4.74 -6.41
CA ASN A 399 7.61 6.08 -5.91
C ASN A 399 7.88 6.01 -4.40
N ALA A 400 9.10 6.36 -4.01
CA ALA A 400 9.56 6.31 -2.63
C ALA A 400 8.93 7.33 -1.69
N LEU A 401 8.27 8.34 -2.22
CA LEU A 401 7.82 9.51 -1.47
C LEU A 401 6.31 9.55 -1.28
N THR A 402 5.55 8.79 -2.08
CA THR A 402 4.09 8.80 -2.02
C THR A 402 3.54 7.54 -1.35
N PHE A 403 2.53 7.72 -0.53
CA PHE A 403 1.85 6.65 0.19
C PHE A 403 0.40 7.03 0.48
N VAL A 404 -0.40 6.05 0.87
CA VAL A 404 -1.81 6.21 1.22
C VAL A 404 -2.08 5.70 2.61
N SER A 405 -3.10 6.26 3.25
CA SER A 405 -3.59 5.81 4.55
C SER A 405 -5.11 5.76 4.59
N GLY A 406 -5.64 4.71 5.18
CA GLY A 406 -7.06 4.57 5.51
C GLY A 406 -7.29 4.81 7.00
N SER A 407 -8.43 5.39 7.35
CA SER A 407 -8.74 5.74 8.74
C SER A 407 -10.19 5.46 9.10
N TYR A 408 -10.44 5.36 10.39
CA TYR A 408 -11.78 5.27 10.98
C TYR A 408 -12.60 6.54 10.79
N ASP A 409 -11.99 7.64 10.26
CA ASP A 409 -12.73 8.84 9.85
C ASP A 409 -13.42 8.70 8.48
N SER A 410 -13.45 7.50 7.89
CA SER A 410 -14.07 7.15 6.60
C SER A 410 -13.36 7.72 5.38
N THR A 411 -12.13 8.20 5.55
CA THR A 411 -11.34 8.77 4.47
C THR A 411 -10.10 7.94 4.17
N VAL A 412 -9.75 7.91 2.88
CA VAL A 412 -8.44 7.48 2.41
C VAL A 412 -7.68 8.73 1.99
N LYS A 413 -6.48 8.92 2.52
CA LYS A 413 -5.66 10.09 2.20
C LYS A 413 -4.41 9.71 1.47
N VAL A 414 -4.07 10.50 0.46
CA VAL A 414 -2.84 10.38 -0.32
C VAL A 414 -1.84 11.41 0.20
N TRP A 415 -0.62 10.98 0.45
CA TRP A 415 0.43 11.79 1.06
C TRP A 415 1.68 11.82 0.20
N ASP A 416 2.44 12.90 0.36
CA ASP A 416 3.83 13.00 -0.11
C ASP A 416 4.74 13.30 1.09
N ALA A 417 5.78 12.53 1.27
CA ALA A 417 6.75 12.68 2.36
C ALA A 417 7.45 14.05 2.36
N ARG A 418 7.46 14.75 1.23
CA ARG A 418 7.98 16.12 1.10
C ARG A 418 7.07 17.18 1.68
N SER A 419 5.74 16.86 1.78
CA SER A 419 4.73 17.75 2.36
C SER A 419 4.10 17.13 3.61
N PRO A 420 4.83 17.03 4.72
CA PRO A 420 4.34 16.35 5.92
C PRO A 420 3.20 17.06 6.64
N LYS A 421 3.04 18.34 6.41
CA LYS A 421 2.01 19.17 7.08
C LYS A 421 0.62 18.99 6.47
N GLN A 422 0.54 18.54 5.20
CA GLN A 422 -0.72 18.42 4.47
C GLN A 422 -0.71 17.20 3.55
N HIS A 423 -1.86 16.47 3.54
CA HIS A 423 -2.09 15.41 2.55
C HIS A 423 -2.32 16.02 1.15
N LEU A 424 -2.00 15.27 0.11
CA LEU A 424 -2.24 15.68 -1.28
C LEU A 424 -3.74 15.66 -1.61
N PHE A 425 -4.39 14.52 -1.36
CA PHE A 425 -5.81 14.30 -1.65
C PHE A 425 -6.49 13.58 -0.49
N SER A 426 -7.79 13.83 -0.35
CA SER A 426 -8.68 13.08 0.53
C SER A 426 -9.77 12.45 -0.32
N LEU A 427 -9.93 11.13 -0.19
CA LEU A 427 -10.91 10.32 -0.90
C LEU A 427 -11.92 9.81 0.12
N ASP A 428 -13.19 10.08 -0.11
CA ASP A 428 -14.26 9.57 0.75
C ASP A 428 -14.70 8.19 0.27
N MET A 429 -14.97 7.28 1.21
CA MET A 429 -15.58 5.99 0.87
C MET A 429 -16.97 6.20 0.30
N PRO A 430 -17.35 5.46 -0.78
CA PRO A 430 -18.70 5.51 -1.29
C PRO A 430 -19.68 5.08 -0.20
N GLN A 431 -20.73 5.88 0.04
CA GLN A 431 -21.76 5.54 1.02
C GLN A 431 -22.91 4.79 0.36
N LYS A 432 -23.48 3.80 1.04
CA LYS A 432 -24.75 3.21 0.64
C LYS A 432 -25.86 4.27 0.78
N GLN A 433 -26.65 4.43 -0.27
CA GLN A 433 -27.69 5.48 -0.36
C GLN A 433 -28.88 5.33 0.62
N GLU A 434 -28.91 4.29 1.45
CA GLU A 434 -30.04 4.00 2.33
C GLU A 434 -29.70 4.32 3.80
N GLY A 435 -30.22 5.47 4.26
CA GLY A 435 -30.31 5.85 5.66
C GLY A 435 -29.08 6.64 6.15
N GLY A 436 -29.29 7.85 6.64
CA GLY A 436 -28.28 8.72 7.25
C GLY A 436 -27.58 8.11 8.47
N GLY A 437 -26.79 7.08 8.24
CA GLY A 437 -25.99 6.35 9.21
C GLY A 437 -24.65 7.03 9.50
N GLU A 438 -23.98 6.56 10.53
CA GLU A 438 -22.60 6.93 10.84
C GLU A 438 -21.69 6.63 9.64
N LYS A 439 -20.67 7.45 9.44
CA LYS A 439 -19.69 7.24 8.38
C LYS A 439 -18.94 5.92 8.58
N GLU A 440 -18.92 5.09 7.55
CA GLU A 440 -18.33 3.75 7.58
C GLU A 440 -16.80 3.82 7.63
N LYS A 441 -16.17 3.13 8.59
CA LYS A 441 -14.72 3.16 8.78
C LYS A 441 -13.99 2.44 7.66
N VAL A 442 -12.85 2.99 7.24
CA VAL A 442 -11.89 2.28 6.39
C VAL A 442 -11.07 1.36 7.30
N LEU A 443 -10.98 0.08 6.94
CA LEU A 443 -10.21 -0.92 7.68
C LEU A 443 -8.91 -1.29 6.97
N CYS A 444 -8.91 -1.31 5.65
CA CYS A 444 -7.77 -1.70 4.83
C CYS A 444 -7.62 -0.82 3.60
N VAL A 445 -6.39 -0.65 3.15
CA VAL A 445 -6.03 0.05 1.91
C VAL A 445 -4.81 -0.60 1.29
N ASP A 446 -4.77 -0.63 -0.05
CA ASP A 446 -3.59 -1.03 -0.81
C ASP A 446 -3.46 -0.19 -2.09
N TRP A 447 -2.27 -0.20 -2.69
CA TRP A 447 -1.93 0.63 -3.85
C TRP A 447 -1.03 -0.10 -4.83
N ASP A 448 -1.51 -0.34 -6.05
CA ASP A 448 -0.73 -0.99 -7.11
C ASP A 448 0.09 -0.01 -7.98
N GLY A 449 -0.03 1.29 -7.72
CA GLY A 449 0.60 2.37 -8.49
C GLY A 449 -0.37 3.09 -9.44
N GLU A 450 -1.31 2.38 -10.04
CA GLU A 450 -2.34 2.94 -10.90
C GLU A 450 -3.68 3.08 -10.17
N ARG A 451 -3.96 2.17 -9.23
CA ARG A 451 -5.22 2.10 -8.49
C ARG A 451 -4.97 2.09 -6.99
N ILE A 452 -5.78 2.84 -6.28
CA ILE A 452 -5.92 2.76 -4.82
C ILE A 452 -7.15 1.92 -4.55
N VAL A 453 -7.01 0.89 -3.71
CA VAL A 453 -8.10 -0.01 -3.33
C VAL A 453 -8.30 0.11 -1.83
N ALA A 454 -9.54 0.26 -1.39
CA ALA A 454 -9.84 0.31 0.04
C ALA A 454 -11.12 -0.47 0.37
N GLY A 455 -11.16 -1.00 1.58
CA GLY A 455 -12.31 -1.69 2.13
C GLY A 455 -12.55 -1.34 3.60
N GLY A 456 -13.73 -1.65 4.10
CA GLY A 456 -14.07 -1.33 5.48
C GLY A 456 -15.44 -1.85 5.92
N GLU A 457 -16.04 -1.16 6.91
CA GLU A 457 -17.33 -1.52 7.53
C GLU A 457 -18.51 -1.47 6.54
N GLY A 458 -18.36 -0.75 5.41
CA GLY A 458 -19.41 -0.66 4.39
C GLY A 458 -19.67 -1.95 3.62
N ALA A 459 -18.97 -3.04 3.89
CA ALA A 459 -19.06 -4.28 3.14
C ALA A 459 -18.94 -4.02 1.63
N GLN A 460 -17.95 -3.25 1.24
CA GLN A 460 -17.63 -2.92 -0.14
C GLN A 460 -16.14 -2.69 -0.32
N VAL A 461 -15.65 -2.98 -1.52
CA VAL A 461 -14.30 -2.67 -1.97
C VAL A 461 -14.40 -1.53 -2.98
N ALA A 462 -13.86 -0.38 -2.62
CA ALA A 462 -13.81 0.79 -3.48
C ALA A 462 -12.46 0.88 -4.18
N THR A 463 -12.47 1.26 -5.45
CA THR A 463 -11.27 1.40 -6.28
C THR A 463 -11.25 2.79 -6.89
N TRP A 464 -10.15 3.51 -6.69
CA TRP A 464 -9.88 4.81 -7.34
C TRP A 464 -8.74 4.64 -8.33
N LYS A 465 -8.93 5.21 -9.51
CA LYS A 465 -7.92 5.24 -10.56
C LYS A 465 -7.15 6.54 -10.53
N ILE A 466 -5.84 6.45 -10.54
CA ILE A 466 -4.97 7.60 -10.72
C ILE A 466 -4.74 7.72 -12.22
N ASN A 467 -5.36 8.72 -12.85
CA ASN A 467 -5.11 9.03 -14.25
C ASN A 467 -3.64 9.47 -14.38
N GLY A 468 -2.76 8.50 -14.58
CA GLY A 468 -1.40 8.74 -15.04
C GLY A 468 -1.47 9.41 -16.41
N LYS A 469 -0.52 10.28 -16.71
CA LYS A 469 -0.34 10.91 -18.02
C LYS A 469 -0.72 9.94 -19.14
N GLU A 470 -1.69 10.30 -19.98
CA GLU A 470 -1.64 9.97 -21.39
C GLU A 470 -0.43 10.72 -21.99
N GLY A 471 0.76 10.29 -21.61
CA GLY A 471 2.03 10.70 -22.17
C GLY A 471 2.26 9.87 -23.40
N GLY A 472 1.96 10.43 -24.57
CA GLY A 472 2.20 9.86 -25.86
C GLY A 472 3.60 9.25 -25.99
N GLY A 473 3.60 8.02 -26.40
CA GLY A 473 4.76 7.23 -26.75
C GLY A 473 4.27 6.00 -27.48
N ARG A 474 3.54 6.18 -28.59
CA ARG A 474 3.53 5.17 -29.63
C ARG A 474 4.96 5.07 -30.13
N GLY A 475 5.72 4.15 -29.55
CA GLY A 475 6.94 3.64 -30.14
C GLY A 475 6.60 3.07 -31.51
N GLY A 476 6.95 3.83 -32.56
CA GLY A 476 6.90 3.32 -33.93
C GLY A 476 7.79 2.10 -34.01
N GLU A 477 7.21 0.99 -34.41
CA GLU A 477 7.96 -0.18 -34.87
C GLU A 477 8.98 0.24 -35.95
N PRO A 478 10.24 -0.16 -35.85
CA PRO A 478 11.19 0.07 -36.92
C PRO A 478 10.76 -0.78 -38.12
N GLN A 479 10.39 -0.10 -39.21
CA GLN A 479 10.16 -0.72 -40.51
C GLN A 479 11.46 -1.37 -40.98
N PRO A 480 11.43 -2.60 -41.55
CA PRO A 480 12.63 -3.22 -42.10
C PRO A 480 13.09 -2.48 -43.34
N ILE A 481 14.35 -2.07 -43.32
CA ILE A 481 15.01 -1.48 -44.49
C ILE A 481 15.13 -2.58 -45.57
N SER A 482 14.42 -2.42 -46.66
CA SER A 482 14.58 -3.23 -47.86
C SER A 482 15.91 -2.88 -48.52
N SER A 483 16.83 -3.86 -48.58
CA SER A 483 18.02 -3.80 -49.40
C SER A 483 17.65 -3.90 -50.89
N SER A 484 18.03 -2.94 -51.65
CA SER A 484 18.27 -3.04 -53.10
C SER A 484 19.67 -2.57 -53.41
#